data_8b799957d4bddd12a581812048628be0
#
_entry.id   8b799957d4bddd12a581812048628be0
#
_cell.length_a   1.000
_cell.length_b   1.000
_cell.length_c   1.000
_cell.angle_alpha   90.00
_cell.angle_beta   90.00
_cell.angle_gamma   90.00
#
_symmetry.space_group_name_H-M   'P 1'
#
loop_
_entity.id
_entity.type
_entity.pdbx_description
1 polymer ?
#
loop_
_entity_poly.entity_id
_entity_poly.type
_entity_poly.pdbx_seq_one_letter_code
_entity_poly.pdbx_strand_id
1 'polypeptide(L)'
;MSEVRHRSPEHASRPVVVGVTGGMAAGKSLVTRMFGALGAPTWDADFAAKRLYQTDATLQQATLDRWGPRIAKLDECGRMVDVDREALAEVVFSSPDELVWLEAQVHPAVGRAFSSWLEAETHARVVIREAAILFESGSGATCDVTLTVEAPEALRIRRAQDRARQHGQVVPSESEIQARLARQWTEAQRSSKADHVLRNDAKDALLPQVLAIWALLTQESH
;
A
#
# COMPACT_ATOMS: atom_id res chain seq x y z
N MET A 1 1.37 -20.76 15.86
CA MET A 1 1.16 -21.31 14.52
C MET A 1 -0.27 -20.96 14.14
N SER A 2 -0.49 -19.85 13.43
CA SER A 2 -1.81 -19.51 12.92
C SER A 2 -2.04 -20.32 11.64
N GLU A 3 -3.08 -21.15 11.67
CA GLU A 3 -3.52 -21.92 10.51
C GLU A 3 -3.93 -20.92 9.41
N VAL A 4 -3.42 -21.16 8.21
CA VAL A 4 -3.91 -20.50 6.99
C VAL A 4 -5.41 -20.78 6.93
N ARG A 5 -6.23 -19.74 6.87
CA ARG A 5 -7.69 -19.88 6.85
C ARG A 5 -8.08 -20.83 5.73
N HIS A 6 -8.71 -21.98 6.09
CA HIS A 6 -9.15 -22.96 5.12
C HIS A 6 -10.01 -22.30 4.04
N ARG A 7 -9.57 -22.40 2.80
CA ARG A 7 -10.31 -21.95 1.63
C ARG A 7 -11.57 -22.79 1.44
N SER A 8 -12.71 -22.13 1.33
CA SER A 8 -13.94 -22.77 0.85
C SER A 8 -13.77 -23.16 -0.62
N PRO A 9 -14.43 -24.24 -1.13
CA PRO A 9 -14.28 -24.73 -2.51
C PRO A 9 -14.55 -23.69 -3.61
N GLU A 10 -15.32 -22.65 -3.32
CA GLU A 10 -15.62 -21.55 -4.25
C GLU A 10 -14.42 -20.63 -4.56
N HIS A 11 -13.33 -20.74 -3.81
CA HIS A 11 -12.11 -19.93 -3.99
C HIS A 11 -11.01 -20.61 -4.83
N ALA A 12 -11.30 -21.80 -5.42
CA ALA A 12 -10.33 -22.53 -6.23
C ALA A 12 -10.02 -21.87 -7.59
N SER A 13 -10.79 -20.87 -8.01
CA SER A 13 -10.68 -20.24 -9.34
C SER A 13 -9.97 -18.88 -9.36
N ARG A 14 -9.63 -18.28 -8.22
CA ARG A 14 -8.92 -17.00 -8.16
C ARG A 14 -7.58 -17.11 -7.44
N PRO A 15 -6.62 -16.21 -7.72
CA PRO A 15 -5.35 -16.12 -7.00
C PRO A 15 -5.51 -15.96 -5.49
N VAL A 16 -4.54 -16.42 -4.71
CA VAL A 16 -4.38 -16.04 -3.30
C VAL A 16 -3.93 -14.59 -3.25
N VAL A 17 -4.71 -13.73 -2.62
CA VAL A 17 -4.37 -12.32 -2.43
C VAL A 17 -3.57 -12.15 -1.15
N VAL A 18 -2.30 -11.78 -1.27
CA VAL A 18 -1.41 -11.51 -0.15
C VAL A 18 -1.25 -10.00 0.03
N GLY A 19 -1.77 -9.47 1.14
CA GLY A 19 -1.59 -8.08 1.51
C GLY A 19 -0.24 -7.86 2.20
N VAL A 20 0.59 -6.95 1.67
CA VAL A 20 1.87 -6.56 2.28
C VAL A 20 1.78 -5.14 2.80
N THR A 21 1.96 -4.99 4.11
CA THR A 21 1.98 -3.68 4.78
C THR A 21 3.21 -3.51 5.66
N GLY A 22 3.30 -2.40 6.36
CA GLY A 22 4.40 -2.06 7.28
C GLY A 22 4.66 -0.57 7.33
N GLY A 23 5.37 -0.10 8.34
CA GLY A 23 5.69 1.30 8.53
C GLY A 23 6.47 1.90 7.37
N MET A 24 6.51 3.24 7.30
CA MET A 24 7.35 3.97 6.35
C MET A 24 8.80 3.48 6.43
N ALA A 25 9.42 3.22 5.29
CA ALA A 25 10.81 2.74 5.16
C ALA A 25 11.11 1.37 5.85
N ALA A 26 10.10 0.59 6.24
CA ALA A 26 10.30 -0.76 6.80
C ALA A 26 10.80 -1.77 5.75
N GLY A 27 10.54 -1.53 4.46
CA GLY A 27 11.02 -2.40 3.37
C GLY A 27 9.93 -3.17 2.64
N LYS A 28 8.67 -2.73 2.72
CA LYS A 28 7.54 -3.31 1.96
C LYS A 28 7.87 -3.58 0.51
N SER A 29 8.29 -2.54 -0.22
CA SER A 29 8.57 -2.65 -1.66
C SER A 29 9.74 -3.59 -1.98
N LEU A 30 10.65 -3.86 -1.03
CA LEU A 30 11.67 -4.90 -1.19
C LEU A 30 11.03 -6.29 -1.11
N VAL A 31 10.17 -6.52 -0.13
CA VAL A 31 9.41 -7.78 0.02
C VAL A 31 8.53 -8.02 -1.19
N THR A 32 7.78 -7.00 -1.63
CA THR A 32 6.94 -7.06 -2.83
C THR A 32 7.74 -7.45 -4.07
N ARG A 33 8.92 -6.84 -4.28
CA ARG A 33 9.82 -7.21 -5.39
C ARG A 33 10.38 -8.64 -5.27
N MET A 34 10.65 -9.12 -4.05
CA MET A 34 11.08 -10.51 -3.85
C MET A 34 9.99 -11.50 -4.29
N PHE A 35 8.74 -11.27 -3.89
CA PHE A 35 7.61 -12.08 -4.36
C PHE A 35 7.40 -11.96 -5.88
N GLY A 36 7.58 -10.75 -6.44
CA GLY A 36 7.55 -10.55 -7.89
C GLY A 36 8.61 -11.36 -8.63
N ALA A 37 9.84 -11.44 -8.08
CA ALA A 37 10.91 -12.27 -8.62
C ALA A 37 10.61 -13.78 -8.51
N LEU A 38 9.75 -14.20 -7.59
CA LEU A 38 9.25 -15.57 -7.47
C LEU A 38 8.04 -15.86 -8.39
N GLY A 39 7.61 -14.87 -9.19
CA GLY A 39 6.55 -15.03 -10.19
C GLY A 39 5.16 -14.54 -9.76
N ALA A 40 5.02 -13.90 -8.59
CA ALA A 40 3.76 -13.31 -8.18
C ALA A 40 3.53 -11.95 -8.87
N PRO A 41 2.42 -11.73 -9.59
CA PRO A 41 2.01 -10.39 -9.98
C PRO A 41 1.87 -9.48 -8.76
N THR A 42 2.31 -8.22 -8.91
CA THR A 42 2.33 -7.25 -7.80
C THR A 42 1.52 -6.02 -8.12
N TRP A 43 0.78 -5.53 -7.15
CA TRP A 43 -0.03 -4.33 -7.26
C TRP A 43 0.25 -3.38 -6.09
N ASP A 44 0.54 -2.12 -6.40
CA ASP A 44 0.86 -1.07 -5.44
C ASP A 44 -0.34 -0.14 -5.29
N ALA A 45 -0.99 -0.16 -4.11
CA ALA A 45 -2.17 0.64 -3.80
C ALA A 45 -1.84 2.16 -3.79
N ASP A 46 -0.67 2.53 -3.30
CA ASP A 46 -0.27 3.94 -3.20
C ASP A 46 0.01 4.52 -4.61
N PHE A 47 0.59 3.71 -5.49
CA PHE A 47 0.78 4.08 -6.89
C PHE A 47 -0.56 4.15 -7.64
N ALA A 48 -1.44 3.17 -7.43
CA ALA A 48 -2.77 3.14 -8.04
C ALA A 48 -3.59 4.37 -7.62
N ALA A 49 -3.63 4.68 -6.32
CA ALA A 49 -4.31 5.88 -5.80
C ALA A 49 -3.84 7.17 -6.50
N LYS A 50 -2.52 7.29 -6.74
CA LYS A 50 -1.96 8.43 -7.46
C LYS A 50 -2.42 8.51 -8.91
N ARG A 51 -2.55 7.36 -9.59
CA ARG A 51 -3.00 7.30 -10.99
C ARG A 51 -4.49 7.57 -11.15
N LEU A 52 -5.31 7.26 -10.15
CA LEU A 52 -6.74 7.49 -10.22
C LEU A 52 -7.11 8.97 -10.44
N TYR A 53 -6.31 9.91 -9.94
CA TYR A 53 -6.50 11.33 -10.25
C TYR A 53 -6.30 11.67 -11.74
N GLN A 54 -5.67 10.78 -12.50
CA GLN A 54 -5.47 10.94 -13.95
C GLN A 54 -6.47 10.13 -14.76
N THR A 55 -7.06 9.06 -14.20
CA THR A 55 -7.79 8.04 -14.96
C THR A 55 -9.23 7.80 -14.51
N ASP A 56 -9.60 8.21 -13.28
CA ASP A 56 -10.97 8.05 -12.75
C ASP A 56 -11.73 9.39 -12.83
N ALA A 57 -12.56 9.54 -13.87
CA ALA A 57 -13.34 10.75 -14.08
C ALA A 57 -14.30 11.05 -12.92
N THR A 58 -14.80 10.02 -12.22
CA THR A 58 -15.69 10.19 -11.06
C THR A 58 -14.92 10.81 -9.89
N LEU A 59 -13.71 10.33 -9.62
CA LEU A 59 -12.85 10.91 -8.57
C LEU A 59 -12.43 12.33 -8.93
N GLN A 60 -12.07 12.60 -10.20
CA GLN A 60 -11.73 13.94 -10.67
C GLN A 60 -12.89 14.90 -10.44
N GLN A 61 -14.10 14.53 -10.88
CA GLN A 61 -15.28 15.38 -10.73
C GLN A 61 -15.63 15.63 -9.26
N ALA A 62 -15.61 14.58 -8.42
CA ALA A 62 -15.89 14.73 -7.00
C ALA A 62 -14.90 15.68 -6.29
N THR A 63 -13.62 15.61 -6.64
CA THR A 63 -12.60 16.50 -6.08
C THR A 63 -12.74 17.95 -6.58
N LEU A 64 -13.09 18.14 -7.86
CA LEU A 64 -13.38 19.45 -8.42
C LEU A 64 -14.63 20.08 -7.80
N ASP A 65 -15.70 19.32 -7.61
CA ASP A 65 -16.93 19.79 -6.98
C ASP A 65 -16.70 20.22 -5.53
N ARG A 66 -15.81 19.51 -4.82
CA ARG A 66 -15.48 19.78 -3.40
C ARG A 66 -14.59 21.00 -3.22
N TRP A 67 -13.53 21.10 -4.01
CA TRP A 67 -12.46 22.09 -3.76
C TRP A 67 -12.21 23.07 -4.91
N GLY A 68 -12.88 22.86 -6.05
CA GLY A 68 -12.72 23.69 -7.24
C GLY A 68 -11.39 23.48 -7.96
N PRO A 69 -11.11 24.30 -8.98
CA PRO A 69 -9.96 24.11 -9.86
C PRO A 69 -8.59 24.37 -9.19
N ARG A 70 -8.57 24.93 -7.97
CA ARG A 70 -7.32 25.20 -7.23
C ARG A 70 -6.47 23.96 -6.94
N ILE A 71 -7.12 22.77 -6.89
CA ILE A 71 -6.43 21.49 -6.64
C ILE A 71 -6.13 20.73 -7.93
N ALA A 72 -6.44 21.31 -9.10
CA ALA A 72 -6.38 20.60 -10.37
C ALA A 72 -5.24 21.12 -11.26
N LYS A 73 -4.55 20.17 -11.91
CA LYS A 73 -3.77 20.49 -13.09
C LYS A 73 -4.68 20.36 -14.30
N LEU A 74 -4.87 21.45 -15.04
CA LEU A 74 -5.78 21.51 -16.18
C LEU A 74 -5.01 21.46 -17.48
N ASP A 75 -5.61 20.87 -18.53
CA ASP A 75 -5.14 20.96 -19.89
C ASP A 75 -5.54 22.30 -20.53
N GLU A 76 -5.14 22.51 -21.80
CA GLU A 76 -5.46 23.71 -22.57
C GLU A 76 -6.98 23.90 -22.78
N CYS A 77 -7.76 22.83 -22.63
CA CYS A 77 -9.23 22.85 -22.74
C CYS A 77 -9.93 23.03 -21.38
N GLY A 78 -9.16 23.25 -20.29
CA GLY A 78 -9.69 23.39 -18.93
C GLY A 78 -10.16 22.10 -18.27
N ARG A 79 -9.79 20.93 -18.79
CA ARG A 79 -10.11 19.62 -18.20
C ARG A 79 -9.01 19.23 -17.23
N MET A 80 -9.41 18.63 -16.10
CA MET A 80 -8.47 18.10 -15.12
C MET A 80 -7.72 16.90 -15.71
N VAL A 81 -6.39 16.97 -15.71
CA VAL A 81 -5.50 15.89 -16.16
C VAL A 81 -4.77 15.23 -15.00
N ASP A 82 -4.64 15.91 -13.89
CA ASP A 82 -4.07 15.38 -12.64
C ASP A 82 -4.45 16.30 -11.47
N VAL A 83 -4.16 15.86 -10.26
CA VAL A 83 -4.27 16.70 -9.07
C VAL A 83 -2.97 17.46 -8.82
N ASP A 84 -3.07 18.71 -8.38
CA ASP A 84 -1.97 19.40 -7.73
C ASP A 84 -1.82 18.86 -6.30
N ARG A 85 -0.77 18.10 -6.07
CA ARG A 85 -0.60 17.36 -4.81
C ARG A 85 -0.23 18.27 -3.64
N GLU A 86 0.42 19.39 -3.90
CA GLU A 86 0.76 20.37 -2.87
C GLU A 86 -0.50 21.09 -2.43
N ALA A 87 -1.28 21.61 -3.37
CA ALA A 87 -2.56 22.24 -3.10
C ALA A 87 -3.56 21.28 -2.41
N LEU A 88 -3.64 20.01 -2.86
CA LEU A 88 -4.46 19.01 -2.21
C LEU A 88 -4.01 18.74 -0.77
N ALA A 89 -2.69 18.61 -0.54
CA ALA A 89 -2.14 18.39 0.79
C ALA A 89 -2.46 19.56 1.73
N GLU A 90 -2.34 20.81 1.27
CA GLU A 90 -2.72 21.98 2.06
C GLU A 90 -4.18 21.92 2.50
N VAL A 91 -5.09 21.52 1.60
CA VAL A 91 -6.52 21.42 1.91
C VAL A 91 -6.79 20.31 2.91
N VAL A 92 -6.31 19.09 2.66
CA VAL A 92 -6.67 17.93 3.49
C VAL A 92 -5.96 17.92 4.85
N PHE A 93 -4.80 18.57 4.96
CA PHE A 93 -4.11 18.70 6.25
C PHE A 93 -4.58 19.90 7.08
N SER A 94 -5.36 20.81 6.49
CA SER A 94 -5.96 21.93 7.23
C SER A 94 -7.17 21.49 8.06
N SER A 95 -7.84 20.40 7.70
CA SER A 95 -9.07 19.92 8.36
C SER A 95 -9.15 18.39 8.35
N PRO A 96 -9.33 17.76 9.53
CA PRO A 96 -9.57 16.32 9.60
C PRO A 96 -10.77 15.85 8.78
N ASP A 97 -11.81 16.65 8.68
CA ASP A 97 -13.02 16.31 7.92
C ASP A 97 -12.75 16.21 6.41
N GLU A 98 -11.86 17.07 5.89
CA GLU A 98 -11.46 17.03 4.49
C GLU A 98 -10.64 15.78 4.17
N LEU A 99 -9.78 15.34 5.09
CA LEU A 99 -9.06 14.07 4.95
C LEU A 99 -10.02 12.88 4.95
N VAL A 100 -10.95 12.83 5.91
CA VAL A 100 -11.97 11.77 5.99
C VAL A 100 -12.82 11.73 4.71
N TRP A 101 -13.24 12.89 4.22
CA TRP A 101 -13.98 12.98 2.96
C TRP A 101 -13.17 12.44 1.78
N LEU A 102 -11.90 12.83 1.65
CA LEU A 102 -11.03 12.36 0.57
C LEU A 102 -10.84 10.84 0.62
N GLU A 103 -10.56 10.30 1.79
CA GLU A 103 -10.40 8.86 2.00
C GLU A 103 -11.67 8.08 1.61
N ALA A 104 -12.84 8.63 1.91
CA ALA A 104 -14.12 8.04 1.53
C ALA A 104 -14.35 8.02 0.00
N GLN A 105 -13.69 8.90 -0.78
CA GLN A 105 -13.72 8.85 -2.25
C GLN A 105 -12.63 7.93 -2.81
N VAL A 106 -11.40 8.04 -2.30
CA VAL A 106 -10.23 7.36 -2.85
C VAL A 106 -10.24 5.86 -2.53
N HIS A 107 -10.58 5.44 -1.30
CA HIS A 107 -10.50 4.03 -0.91
C HIS A 107 -11.41 3.13 -1.76
N PRO A 108 -12.69 3.48 -2.04
CA PRO A 108 -13.52 2.68 -2.93
C PRO A 108 -13.00 2.66 -4.38
N ALA A 109 -12.45 3.77 -4.88
CA ALA A 109 -11.87 3.84 -6.22
C ALA A 109 -10.64 2.93 -6.36
N VAL A 110 -9.76 2.94 -5.36
CA VAL A 110 -8.62 2.01 -5.27
C VAL A 110 -9.09 0.56 -5.17
N GLY A 111 -10.16 0.30 -4.42
CA GLY A 111 -10.76 -1.03 -4.31
C GLY A 111 -11.25 -1.55 -5.68
N ARG A 112 -12.00 -0.73 -6.43
CA ARG A 112 -12.47 -1.07 -7.79
C ARG A 112 -11.30 -1.33 -8.74
N ALA A 113 -10.29 -0.44 -8.73
CA ALA A 113 -9.11 -0.61 -9.55
C ALA A 113 -8.35 -1.90 -9.25
N PHE A 114 -8.24 -2.26 -7.96
CA PHE A 114 -7.66 -3.54 -7.55
C PHE A 114 -8.47 -4.73 -8.03
N SER A 115 -9.81 -4.70 -7.88
CA SER A 115 -10.69 -5.79 -8.34
C SER A 115 -10.56 -6.02 -9.84
N SER A 116 -10.60 -4.94 -10.63
CA SER A 116 -10.43 -5.06 -12.09
C SER A 116 -9.06 -5.59 -12.50
N TRP A 117 -7.99 -5.20 -11.77
CA TRP A 117 -6.67 -5.75 -11.99
C TRP A 117 -6.61 -7.23 -11.61
N LEU A 118 -7.19 -7.62 -10.47
CA LEU A 118 -7.20 -9.01 -9.99
C LEU A 118 -7.94 -9.95 -10.95
N GLU A 119 -9.04 -9.49 -11.55
CA GLU A 119 -9.81 -10.23 -12.56
C GLU A 119 -8.99 -10.55 -13.82
N ALA A 120 -8.00 -9.73 -14.15
CA ALA A 120 -7.10 -9.97 -15.28
C ALA A 120 -6.00 -11.00 -14.96
N GLU A 121 -5.71 -11.26 -13.69
CA GLU A 121 -4.63 -12.16 -13.25
C GLU A 121 -5.07 -13.64 -13.16
N THR A 122 -5.73 -14.11 -14.20
CA THR A 122 -6.38 -15.46 -14.22
C THR A 122 -5.44 -16.64 -14.11
N HIS A 123 -4.16 -16.46 -14.42
CA HIS A 123 -3.15 -17.55 -14.39
C HIS A 123 -2.26 -17.51 -13.15
N ALA A 124 -2.37 -16.48 -12.33
CA ALA A 124 -1.56 -16.35 -11.13
C ALA A 124 -2.11 -17.25 -10.01
N ARG A 125 -1.22 -17.97 -9.31
CA ARG A 125 -1.59 -18.71 -8.09
C ARG A 125 -1.65 -17.78 -6.87
N VAL A 126 -0.76 -16.80 -6.83
CA VAL A 126 -0.58 -15.83 -5.74
C VAL A 126 -0.41 -14.47 -6.38
N VAL A 127 -1.04 -13.45 -5.82
CA VAL A 127 -0.83 -12.03 -6.16
C VAL A 127 -0.48 -11.25 -4.91
N ILE A 128 0.32 -10.21 -5.06
CA ILE A 128 0.76 -9.36 -3.96
C ILE A 128 0.11 -7.99 -4.08
N ARG A 129 -0.59 -7.57 -3.02
CA ARG A 129 -1.13 -6.22 -2.85
C ARG A 129 -0.30 -5.47 -1.82
N GLU A 130 0.54 -4.54 -2.26
CA GLU A 130 1.27 -3.63 -1.36
C GLU A 130 0.38 -2.43 -0.99
N ALA A 131 0.28 -2.11 0.30
CA ALA A 131 -0.39 -0.89 0.78
C ALA A 131 0.24 -0.41 2.09
N ALA A 132 0.53 0.90 2.19
CA ALA A 132 1.06 1.48 3.42
C ALA A 132 0.04 1.52 4.56
N ILE A 133 -1.25 1.61 4.22
CA ILE A 133 -2.38 1.72 5.16
C ILE A 133 -3.37 0.55 4.98
N LEU A 134 -2.87 -0.68 4.82
CA LEU A 134 -3.67 -1.88 4.52
C LEU A 134 -4.77 -2.13 5.57
N PHE A 135 -4.42 -2.01 6.84
CA PHE A 135 -5.36 -2.23 7.94
C PHE A 135 -6.20 -0.99 8.24
N GLU A 136 -5.57 0.19 8.21
CA GLU A 136 -6.21 1.47 8.47
C GLU A 136 -7.34 1.76 7.48
N SER A 137 -7.17 1.41 6.22
CA SER A 137 -8.19 1.56 5.17
C SER A 137 -9.23 0.44 5.16
N GLY A 138 -9.08 -0.58 6.01
CA GLY A 138 -9.92 -1.78 5.98
C GLY A 138 -9.65 -2.73 4.81
N SER A 139 -8.74 -2.40 3.89
CA SER A 139 -8.47 -3.20 2.70
C SER A 139 -7.80 -4.55 2.99
N GLY A 140 -7.23 -4.73 4.18
CA GLY A 140 -6.73 -6.02 4.65
C GLY A 140 -7.81 -7.11 4.71
N ALA A 141 -9.08 -6.74 4.90
CA ALA A 141 -10.19 -7.70 4.92
C ALA A 141 -10.44 -8.38 3.56
N THR A 142 -9.93 -7.80 2.47
CA THR A 142 -10.03 -8.37 1.11
C THR A 142 -8.81 -9.21 0.71
N CYS A 143 -7.85 -9.40 1.62
CA CYS A 143 -6.70 -10.26 1.45
C CYS A 143 -6.94 -11.61 2.10
N ASP A 144 -6.47 -12.69 1.48
CA ASP A 144 -6.50 -14.04 2.04
C ASP A 144 -5.44 -14.23 3.12
N VAL A 145 -4.29 -13.59 2.94
CA VAL A 145 -3.15 -13.59 3.87
C VAL A 145 -2.60 -12.17 3.98
N THR A 146 -2.24 -11.76 5.17
CA THR A 146 -1.67 -10.45 5.44
C THR A 146 -0.27 -10.56 6.05
N LEU A 147 0.67 -9.77 5.52
CA LEU A 147 2.06 -9.69 5.96
C LEU A 147 2.36 -8.28 6.43
N THR A 148 2.95 -8.12 7.61
CA THR A 148 3.56 -6.86 8.01
C THR A 148 5.07 -6.94 7.99
N VAL A 149 5.72 -5.90 7.44
CA VAL A 149 7.18 -5.77 7.43
C VAL A 149 7.58 -4.82 8.54
N GLU A 150 8.41 -5.29 9.46
CA GLU A 150 8.94 -4.54 10.58
C GLU A 150 10.42 -4.22 10.41
N ALA A 151 10.83 -3.07 10.90
CA ALA A 151 12.23 -2.68 11.02
C ALA A 151 12.39 -1.66 12.15
N PRO A 152 13.49 -1.71 12.92
CA PRO A 152 13.75 -0.76 13.99
C PRO A 152 13.60 0.70 13.54
N GLU A 153 12.99 1.54 14.37
CA GLU A 153 12.68 2.93 14.02
C GLU A 153 13.92 3.71 13.54
N ALA A 154 15.03 3.59 14.25
CA ALA A 154 16.29 4.23 13.86
C ALA A 154 16.75 3.82 12.45
N LEU A 155 16.55 2.56 12.08
CA LEU A 155 16.87 2.06 10.74
C LEU A 155 15.91 2.63 9.69
N ARG A 156 14.63 2.74 10.02
CA ARG A 156 13.62 3.34 9.13
C ARG A 156 13.89 4.83 8.87
N ILE A 157 14.25 5.58 9.92
CA ILE A 157 14.65 6.99 9.82
C ILE A 157 15.84 7.12 8.88
N ARG A 158 16.91 6.36 9.11
CA ARG A 158 18.10 6.36 8.25
C ARG A 158 17.76 6.04 6.79
N ARG A 159 16.99 4.97 6.55
CA ARG A 159 16.56 4.57 5.20
C ARG A 159 15.73 5.65 4.50
N ALA A 160 14.87 6.37 5.22
CA ALA A 160 14.10 7.47 4.68
C ALA A 160 15.01 8.63 4.24
N GLN A 161 15.99 8.99 5.06
CA GLN A 161 16.99 10.02 4.74
C GLN A 161 17.87 9.63 3.57
N ASP A 162 18.37 8.39 3.55
CA ASP A 162 19.23 7.88 2.46
C ASP A 162 18.47 7.86 1.13
N ARG A 163 17.19 7.50 1.14
CA ARG A 163 16.34 7.56 -0.05
C ARG A 163 16.20 9.00 -0.57
N ALA A 164 15.96 9.98 0.31
CA ALA A 164 15.87 11.38 -0.10
C ALA A 164 17.17 11.86 -0.74
N ARG A 165 18.34 11.52 -0.16
CA ARG A 165 19.66 11.82 -0.73
C ARG A 165 19.84 11.22 -2.12
N GLN A 166 19.50 9.92 -2.28
CA GLN A 166 19.64 9.21 -3.57
C GLN A 166 18.78 9.82 -4.68
N HIS A 167 17.64 10.40 -4.33
CA HIS A 167 16.74 11.03 -5.32
C HIS A 167 16.94 12.54 -5.45
N GLY A 168 17.98 13.13 -4.83
CA GLY A 168 18.25 14.57 -4.90
C GLY A 168 17.15 15.42 -4.24
N GLN A 169 16.38 14.83 -3.33
CA GLN A 169 15.32 15.53 -2.59
C GLN A 169 15.86 16.18 -1.32
N VAL A 170 15.15 17.15 -0.79
CA VAL A 170 15.43 17.70 0.53
C VAL A 170 15.39 16.58 1.56
N VAL A 171 16.49 16.41 2.31
CA VAL A 171 16.59 15.37 3.32
C VAL A 171 15.74 15.78 4.54
N PRO A 172 14.69 15.02 4.88
CA PRO A 172 13.87 15.36 6.03
C PRO A 172 14.66 15.18 7.33
N SER A 173 14.38 16.03 8.30
CA SER A 173 14.89 15.90 9.66
C SER A 173 14.33 14.64 10.34
N GLU A 174 14.99 14.18 11.39
CA GLU A 174 14.49 13.06 12.17
C GLU A 174 13.11 13.34 12.76
N SER A 175 12.89 14.56 13.28
CA SER A 175 11.61 14.96 13.84
C SER A 175 10.46 14.96 12.80
N GLU A 176 10.71 15.37 11.56
CA GLU A 176 9.73 15.31 10.49
C GLU A 176 9.38 13.84 10.12
N ILE A 177 10.39 12.96 10.13
CA ILE A 177 10.15 11.54 9.88
C ILE A 177 9.35 10.93 11.01
N GLN A 178 9.71 11.21 12.28
CA GLN A 178 8.98 10.73 13.46
C GLN A 178 7.53 11.22 13.45
N ALA A 179 7.27 12.48 13.09
CA ALA A 179 5.92 13.01 12.95
C ALA A 179 5.10 12.26 11.87
N ARG A 180 5.74 11.82 10.78
CA ARG A 180 5.09 10.97 9.75
C ARG A 180 4.83 9.56 10.26
N LEU A 181 5.78 8.98 11.01
CA LEU A 181 5.62 7.65 11.63
C LEU A 181 4.49 7.62 12.65
N ALA A 182 4.35 8.68 13.45
CA ALA A 182 3.31 8.81 14.46
C ALA A 182 1.88 8.87 13.89
N ARG A 183 1.71 9.16 12.60
CA ARG A 183 0.42 9.14 11.90
C ARG A 183 0.00 7.74 11.40
N GLN A 184 0.91 6.78 11.43
CA GLN A 184 0.63 5.40 11.04
C GLN A 184 0.35 4.55 12.29
N TRP A 185 -0.32 3.44 12.11
CA TRP A 185 -0.40 2.44 13.17
C TRP A 185 0.99 2.06 13.67
N THR A 186 1.08 1.72 14.95
CA THR A 186 2.31 1.20 15.55
C THR A 186 2.63 -0.19 14.99
N GLU A 187 3.89 -0.63 15.10
CA GLU A 187 4.26 -1.99 14.74
C GLU A 187 3.41 -3.02 15.50
N ALA A 188 3.21 -2.82 16.82
CA ALA A 188 2.40 -3.71 17.66
C ALA A 188 0.94 -3.83 17.15
N GLN A 189 0.33 -2.72 16.72
CA GLN A 189 -1.02 -2.75 16.15
C GLN A 189 -1.07 -3.53 14.83
N ARG A 190 -0.09 -3.34 13.94
CA ARG A 190 -0.02 -4.08 12.68
C ARG A 190 0.25 -5.56 12.90
N SER A 191 1.23 -5.90 13.77
CA SER A 191 1.59 -7.28 14.06
C SER A 191 0.47 -8.06 14.71
N SER A 192 -0.37 -7.40 15.53
CA SER A 192 -1.54 -8.05 16.13
C SER A 192 -2.65 -8.38 15.12
N LYS A 193 -2.62 -7.78 13.92
CA LYS A 193 -3.60 -7.97 12.86
C LYS A 193 -3.09 -8.81 11.71
N ALA A 194 -1.78 -8.83 11.48
CA ALA A 194 -1.16 -9.55 10.39
C ALA A 194 -1.07 -11.05 10.69
N ASP A 195 -1.28 -11.87 9.66
CA ASP A 195 -1.10 -13.33 9.77
C ASP A 195 0.39 -13.68 9.92
N HIS A 196 1.28 -12.89 9.29
CA HIS A 196 2.73 -13.09 9.42
C HIS A 196 3.48 -11.76 9.57
N VAL A 197 4.59 -11.81 10.29
CA VAL A 197 5.51 -10.70 10.50
C VAL A 197 6.85 -11.03 9.86
N LEU A 198 7.31 -10.16 8.97
CA LEU A 198 8.64 -10.21 8.34
C LEU A 198 9.56 -9.18 8.99
N ARG A 199 10.68 -9.61 9.50
CA ARG A 199 11.66 -8.73 10.15
C ARG A 199 12.73 -8.32 9.14
N ASN A 200 12.85 -7.02 8.91
CA ASN A 200 13.84 -6.41 8.03
C ASN A 200 14.81 -5.55 8.84
N ASP A 201 15.36 -6.15 9.88
CA ASP A 201 16.49 -5.60 10.60
C ASP A 201 17.82 -6.11 9.98
N ALA A 202 18.95 -5.53 10.32
CA ALA A 202 20.22 -5.95 9.75
C ALA A 202 20.70 -7.33 10.27
N LYS A 203 19.93 -7.98 11.14
CA LYS A 203 20.30 -9.24 11.82
C LYS A 203 19.68 -10.44 11.12
N ASP A 204 18.42 -10.33 10.72
CA ASP A 204 17.67 -11.42 10.12
C ASP A 204 17.64 -11.28 8.60
N ALA A 205 18.08 -12.32 7.89
CA ALA A 205 17.99 -12.33 6.44
C ALA A 205 16.53 -12.36 5.98
N LEU A 206 16.14 -11.38 5.18
CA LEU A 206 14.75 -11.22 4.73
C LEU A 206 14.34 -12.29 3.72
N LEU A 207 15.25 -12.67 2.81
CA LEU A 207 14.96 -13.65 1.74
C LEU A 207 14.50 -15.02 2.27
N PRO A 208 15.14 -15.66 3.28
CA PRO A 208 14.64 -16.92 3.83
C PRO A 208 13.23 -16.82 4.40
N GLN A 209 12.87 -15.68 5.02
CA GLN A 209 11.52 -15.45 5.54
C GLN A 209 10.49 -15.37 4.40
N VAL A 210 10.81 -14.65 3.32
CA VAL A 210 9.97 -14.57 2.12
C VAL A 210 9.79 -15.94 1.46
N LEU A 211 10.89 -16.72 1.32
CA LEU A 211 10.83 -18.06 0.73
C LEU A 211 9.99 -19.04 1.58
N ALA A 212 10.08 -18.95 2.90
CA ALA A 212 9.25 -19.77 3.79
C ALA A 212 7.75 -19.47 3.60
N ILE A 213 7.38 -18.19 3.52
CA ILE A 213 5.98 -17.80 3.25
C ILE A 213 5.57 -18.22 1.84
N TRP A 214 6.43 -18.02 0.84
CA TRP A 214 6.16 -18.45 -0.53
C TRP A 214 5.86 -19.95 -0.62
N ALA A 215 6.63 -20.77 0.07
CA ALA A 215 6.41 -22.21 0.13
C ALA A 215 5.04 -22.55 0.74
N LEU A 216 4.63 -21.86 1.83
CA LEU A 216 3.30 -22.05 2.44
C LEU A 216 2.16 -21.66 1.49
N LEU A 217 2.32 -20.57 0.72
CA LEU A 217 1.30 -20.06 -0.19
C LEU A 217 1.15 -20.91 -1.47
N THR A 218 2.21 -21.62 -1.86
CA THR A 218 2.26 -22.40 -3.11
C THR A 218 2.17 -23.89 -2.90
N GLN A 219 2.18 -24.39 -1.66
CA GLN A 219 1.92 -25.79 -1.35
C GLN A 219 0.49 -26.13 -1.79
N GLU A 220 0.36 -27.20 -2.56
CA GLU A 220 -0.95 -27.79 -2.87
C GLU A 220 -1.51 -28.38 -1.59
N SER A 221 -2.72 -27.97 -1.21
CA SER A 221 -3.50 -28.73 -0.23
C SER A 221 -3.89 -30.04 -0.91
N HIS A 222 -3.19 -31.10 -0.56
CA HIS A 222 -3.53 -32.47 -0.95
C HIS A 222 -4.78 -32.93 -0.19
#